data_7aeed1cc9fa805eace3bb75b04bf50bb
#
_entry.id   7aeed1cc9fa805eace3bb75b04bf50bb
#
_cell.length_a   1.000
_cell.length_b   1.000
_cell.length_c   1.000
_cell.angle_alpha   90.00
_cell.angle_beta   90.00
_cell.angle_gamma   90.00
#
_symmetry.space_group_name_H-M   'P 1'
#
loop_
_entity.id
_entity.type
_entity.pdbx_description
1 polymer ?
#
loop_
_entity_poly.entity_id
_entity_poly.type
_entity_poly.pdbx_seq_one_letter_code
_entity_poly.pdbx_strand_id
1 'polypeptide(L)'
;RHDPIDTCTLFLLMRTQVAYLGPKGTYAEQAAGALAKLEKLSEPEFIPYSSLMTVVEHLANKDCEAAVVPIENSVEGGVTATLDSLWTFQDIFIKRALILPIRHALISSGHTHEISEVLSHPQALGQCSQWLRENLPNAIQLPTNSTSEAVRMVKGSRFRAAIASKELSSIQGVNTIAFPINDVPGNCTRFVLLSNKEVPNDGSEDIASFAFSL
;
A
#
# COMPACT_ATOMS: atom_id res chain seq x y z
N ARG A 1 -17.84 -47.17 -6.24
CA ARG A 1 -16.83 -46.82 -5.19
C ARG A 1 -16.52 -45.36 -5.37
N HIS A 2 -17.12 -44.52 -4.52
CA HIS A 2 -16.71 -43.12 -4.37
C HIS A 2 -15.60 -43.15 -3.32
N ASP A 3 -14.37 -42.82 -3.69
CA ASP A 3 -13.29 -42.56 -2.75
C ASP A 3 -13.64 -41.30 -2.02
N PRO A 4 -13.63 -41.25 -0.68
CA PRO A 4 -13.81 -40.02 0.05
C PRO A 4 -12.59 -39.13 -0.20
N ILE A 5 -12.81 -37.96 -0.77
CA ILE A 5 -11.78 -36.93 -0.86
C ILE A 5 -11.33 -36.66 0.57
N ASP A 6 -10.06 -36.96 0.84
CA ASP A 6 -9.45 -36.86 2.14
C ASP A 6 -9.54 -35.39 2.61
N THR A 7 -10.24 -35.19 3.72
CA THR A 7 -10.45 -33.86 4.35
C THR A 7 -9.11 -33.15 4.62
N CYS A 8 -8.02 -33.89 4.75
CA CYS A 8 -6.66 -33.36 4.89
C CYS A 8 -6.14 -32.71 3.60
N THR A 9 -6.56 -33.21 2.42
CA THR A 9 -6.18 -32.65 1.11
C THR A 9 -6.93 -31.34 0.83
N LEU A 10 -8.14 -31.16 1.35
CA LEU A 10 -8.92 -29.91 1.24
C LEU A 10 -8.32 -28.77 2.09
N PHE A 11 -7.70 -29.10 3.23
CA PHE A 11 -7.02 -28.12 4.10
C PHE A 11 -5.70 -27.61 3.52
N LEU A 12 -5.07 -28.34 2.59
CA LEU A 12 -3.80 -28.00 1.94
C LEU A 12 -3.96 -26.99 0.77
N LEU A 13 -5.18 -26.59 0.41
CA LEU A 13 -5.47 -25.70 -0.72
C LEU A 13 -6.07 -24.35 -0.33
N MET A 14 -6.24 -24.04 0.95
CA MET A 14 -6.71 -22.71 1.37
C MET A 14 -5.54 -21.74 1.42
N ARG A 15 -5.35 -20.98 0.35
CA ARG A 15 -4.47 -19.82 0.32
C ARG A 15 -4.96 -18.80 1.34
N THR A 16 -4.05 -18.22 2.12
CA THR A 16 -4.38 -17.14 3.05
C THR A 16 -4.69 -15.87 2.26
N GLN A 17 -5.94 -15.44 2.22
CA GLN A 17 -6.33 -14.21 1.55
C GLN A 17 -6.01 -12.99 2.42
N VAL A 18 -5.28 -12.03 1.84
CA VAL A 18 -4.87 -10.79 2.50
C VAL A 18 -5.44 -9.61 1.73
N ALA A 19 -6.44 -8.94 2.31
CA ALA A 19 -7.03 -7.74 1.73
C ALA A 19 -6.11 -6.53 1.91
N TYR A 20 -6.04 -5.64 0.92
CA TYR A 20 -5.29 -4.39 1.03
C TYR A 20 -5.89 -3.29 0.15
N LEU A 21 -5.50 -2.01 0.42
CA LEU A 21 -5.91 -0.89 -0.42
C LEU A 21 -5.18 -0.93 -1.77
N GLY A 22 -5.92 -1.23 -2.84
CA GLY A 22 -5.42 -1.25 -4.19
C GLY A 22 -5.10 0.12 -4.79
N PRO A 23 -4.70 0.13 -6.05
CA PRO A 23 -4.48 -1.00 -6.93
C PRO A 23 -3.13 -1.71 -6.66
N LYS A 24 -2.82 -2.75 -7.48
CA LYS A 24 -1.51 -3.41 -7.47
C LYS A 24 -0.37 -2.43 -7.76
N GLY A 25 0.81 -2.67 -7.18
CA GLY A 25 2.00 -1.83 -7.34
C GLY A 25 2.07 -0.65 -6.37
N THR A 26 1.19 -0.58 -5.37
CA THR A 26 1.19 0.47 -4.34
C THR A 26 2.07 0.11 -3.13
N TYR A 27 2.36 1.10 -2.28
CA TYR A 27 3.02 0.85 -0.98
C TYR A 27 2.19 -0.05 -0.07
N ALA A 28 0.86 -0.03 -0.19
CA ALA A 28 -0.01 -0.93 0.57
C ALA A 28 0.21 -2.40 0.17
N GLU A 29 0.39 -2.71 -1.11
CA GLU A 29 0.77 -4.07 -1.55
C GLU A 29 2.16 -4.48 -1.04
N GLN A 30 3.14 -3.58 -1.08
CA GLN A 30 4.47 -3.83 -0.52
C GLN A 30 4.40 -4.14 0.97
N ALA A 31 3.62 -3.35 1.73
CA ALA A 31 3.39 -3.58 3.15
C ALA A 31 2.69 -4.92 3.40
N ALA A 32 1.68 -5.28 2.59
CA ALA A 32 0.98 -6.55 2.68
C ALA A 32 1.95 -7.73 2.49
N GLY A 33 2.81 -7.68 1.47
CA GLY A 33 3.82 -8.70 1.22
C GLY A 33 4.84 -8.82 2.36
N ALA A 34 5.31 -7.68 2.90
CA ALA A 34 6.26 -7.66 4.01
C ALA A 34 5.65 -8.20 5.32
N LEU A 35 4.42 -7.78 5.67
CA LEU A 35 3.70 -8.23 6.86
C LEU A 35 3.34 -9.72 6.78
N ALA A 36 2.88 -10.18 5.61
CA ALA A 36 2.59 -11.61 5.38
C ALA A 36 3.85 -12.47 5.59
N LYS A 37 5.02 -12.00 5.13
CA LYS A 37 6.29 -12.67 5.34
C LYS A 37 6.70 -12.70 6.81
N LEU A 38 6.55 -11.57 7.53
CA LEU A 38 6.84 -11.47 8.97
C LEU A 38 5.97 -12.41 9.79
N GLU A 39 4.69 -12.55 9.42
CA GLU A 39 3.73 -13.46 10.07
C GLU A 39 3.80 -14.90 9.55
N LYS A 40 4.69 -15.17 8.59
CA LYS A 40 4.86 -16.51 7.98
C LYS A 40 3.54 -17.09 7.45
N LEU A 41 2.71 -16.22 6.84
CA LEU A 41 1.46 -16.66 6.23
C LEU A 41 1.74 -17.65 5.10
N SER A 42 0.99 -18.76 5.07
CA SER A 42 1.16 -19.79 4.05
C SER A 42 0.51 -19.34 2.74
N GLU A 43 1.27 -19.35 1.64
CA GLU A 43 0.81 -19.04 0.28
C GLU A 43 -0.16 -17.84 0.21
N PRO A 44 0.24 -16.63 0.66
CA PRO A 44 -0.67 -15.50 0.74
C PRO A 44 -1.13 -15.07 -0.66
N GLU A 45 -2.44 -14.87 -0.82
CA GLU A 45 -3.06 -14.27 -1.99
C GLU A 45 -3.49 -12.84 -1.64
N PHE A 46 -2.94 -11.85 -2.35
CA PHE A 46 -3.19 -10.42 -2.07
C PHE A 46 -4.35 -9.91 -2.92
N ILE A 47 -5.42 -9.44 -2.25
CA ILE A 47 -6.66 -8.99 -2.89
C ILE A 47 -6.78 -7.47 -2.75
N PRO A 48 -6.68 -6.69 -3.86
CA PRO A 48 -6.83 -5.24 -3.82
C PRO A 48 -8.31 -4.82 -3.77
N TYR A 49 -8.62 -3.88 -2.87
CA TYR A 49 -9.92 -3.23 -2.78
C TYR A 49 -9.82 -1.73 -3.02
N SER A 50 -10.94 -1.09 -3.35
CA SER A 50 -10.99 0.31 -3.76
C SER A 50 -11.01 1.32 -2.61
N SER A 51 -11.32 0.88 -1.39
CA SER A 51 -11.37 1.75 -0.20
C SER A 51 -10.90 1.02 1.06
N LEU A 52 -10.42 1.79 2.05
CA LEU A 52 -10.01 1.26 3.35
C LEU A 52 -11.19 0.65 4.11
N MET A 53 -12.38 1.27 4.02
CA MET A 53 -13.61 0.74 4.60
C MET A 53 -13.90 -0.67 4.06
N THR A 54 -13.87 -0.85 2.73
CA THR A 54 -14.11 -2.15 2.10
C THR A 54 -13.06 -3.19 2.50
N VAL A 55 -11.78 -2.79 2.63
CA VAL A 55 -10.72 -3.69 3.12
C VAL A 55 -11.04 -4.25 4.50
N VAL A 56 -11.44 -3.38 5.43
CA VAL A 56 -11.76 -3.80 6.81
C VAL A 56 -13.09 -4.56 6.88
N GLU A 57 -14.09 -4.16 6.08
CA GLU A 57 -15.39 -4.83 5.98
C GLU A 57 -15.26 -6.30 5.55
N HIS A 58 -14.43 -6.59 4.53
CA HIS A 58 -14.20 -7.96 4.09
C HIS A 58 -13.54 -8.82 5.17
N LEU A 59 -12.64 -8.24 5.98
CA LEU A 59 -12.07 -8.93 7.12
C LEU A 59 -13.14 -9.18 8.20
N ALA A 60 -13.96 -8.19 8.51
CA ALA A 60 -15.05 -8.31 9.50
C ALA A 60 -16.07 -9.38 9.11
N ASN A 61 -16.40 -9.46 7.83
CA ASN A 61 -17.31 -10.45 7.26
C ASN A 61 -16.67 -11.85 7.10
N LYS A 62 -15.39 -12.00 7.41
CA LYS A 62 -14.61 -13.24 7.26
C LYS A 62 -14.45 -13.71 5.80
N ASP A 63 -14.51 -12.76 4.85
CA ASP A 63 -14.27 -13.01 3.43
C ASP A 63 -12.77 -13.12 3.11
N CYS A 64 -11.91 -12.71 4.06
CA CYS A 64 -10.45 -12.91 4.03
C CYS A 64 -9.92 -13.19 5.45
N GLU A 65 -8.70 -13.73 5.54
CA GLU A 65 -8.08 -14.11 6.82
C GLU A 65 -7.30 -12.96 7.45
N ALA A 66 -6.86 -11.99 6.66
CA ALA A 66 -6.11 -10.83 7.12
C ALA A 66 -6.36 -9.62 6.24
N ALA A 67 -6.12 -8.43 6.79
CA ALA A 67 -6.17 -7.18 6.04
C ALA A 67 -4.96 -6.31 6.39
N VAL A 68 -4.46 -5.54 5.41
CA VAL A 68 -3.35 -4.60 5.62
C VAL A 68 -3.82 -3.20 5.27
N VAL A 69 -3.71 -2.30 6.24
CA VAL A 69 -4.13 -0.89 6.11
C VAL A 69 -3.07 0.05 6.68
N PRO A 70 -2.92 1.28 6.11
CA PRO A 70 -2.12 2.32 6.72
C PRO A 70 -2.86 2.89 7.93
N ILE A 71 -2.17 3.15 9.03
CA ILE A 71 -2.76 3.78 10.22
C ILE A 71 -2.24 5.18 10.47
N GLU A 72 -1.00 5.47 10.06
CA GLU A 72 -0.34 6.74 10.28
C GLU A 72 0.74 6.99 9.22
N ASN A 73 0.86 8.23 8.76
CA ASN A 73 1.96 8.70 7.93
C ASN A 73 2.71 9.82 8.64
N SER A 74 4.04 9.84 8.59
CA SER A 74 4.89 10.80 9.32
C SER A 74 4.74 12.26 8.84
N VAL A 75 4.19 12.49 7.64
CA VAL A 75 3.95 13.82 7.07
C VAL A 75 2.50 14.26 7.22
N GLU A 76 1.55 13.34 7.05
CA GLU A 76 0.11 13.65 7.00
C GLU A 76 -0.64 13.30 8.29
N GLY A 77 0.00 12.56 9.19
CA GLY A 77 -0.63 12.14 10.45
C GLY A 77 -1.48 10.87 10.34
N GLY A 78 -2.47 10.75 11.21
CA GLY A 78 -3.33 9.57 11.29
C GLY A 78 -4.24 9.40 10.07
N VAL A 79 -4.43 8.16 9.64
CA VAL A 79 -5.31 7.81 8.52
C VAL A 79 -6.74 7.66 9.05
N THR A 80 -7.50 8.75 9.03
CA THR A 80 -8.87 8.82 9.59
C THR A 80 -9.77 7.70 9.05
N ALA A 81 -9.73 7.41 7.75
CA ALA A 81 -10.56 6.34 7.16
C ALA A 81 -10.26 4.96 7.76
N THR A 82 -9.03 4.66 8.14
CA THR A 82 -8.68 3.42 8.85
C THR A 82 -9.21 3.44 10.29
N LEU A 83 -9.03 4.57 11.00
CA LEU A 83 -9.51 4.70 12.37
C LEU A 83 -11.03 4.59 12.45
N ASP A 84 -11.76 5.23 11.54
CA ASP A 84 -13.23 5.14 11.44
C ASP A 84 -13.68 3.71 11.13
N SER A 85 -12.95 3.00 10.26
CA SER A 85 -13.26 1.61 9.94
C SER A 85 -13.05 0.70 11.16
N LEU A 86 -11.95 0.88 11.90
CA LEU A 86 -11.69 0.12 13.14
C LEU A 86 -12.69 0.44 14.26
N TRP A 87 -13.22 1.67 14.28
CA TRP A 87 -14.29 2.04 15.20
C TRP A 87 -15.62 1.40 14.84
N THR A 88 -15.89 1.26 13.53
CA THR A 88 -17.17 0.74 13.01
C THR A 88 -17.28 -0.78 13.17
N PHE A 89 -16.19 -1.51 12.91
CA PHE A 89 -16.16 -2.97 12.93
C PHE A 89 -15.52 -3.47 14.23
N GLN A 90 -16.31 -4.19 15.02
CA GLN A 90 -15.85 -4.84 16.24
C GLN A 90 -15.12 -6.16 15.93
N ASP A 91 -14.42 -6.71 16.92
CA ASP A 91 -13.68 -7.97 16.80
C ASP A 91 -12.59 -7.97 15.70
N ILE A 92 -12.01 -6.81 15.45
CA ILE A 92 -10.82 -6.63 14.59
C ILE A 92 -9.64 -6.27 15.48
N PHE A 93 -8.58 -7.06 15.37
CA PHE A 93 -7.38 -6.93 16.20
C PHE A 93 -6.18 -6.55 15.34
N ILE A 94 -5.31 -5.67 15.84
CA ILE A 94 -4.01 -5.38 15.23
C ILE A 94 -3.04 -6.48 15.66
N LYS A 95 -2.62 -7.28 14.69
CA LYS A 95 -1.72 -8.40 14.94
C LYS A 95 -0.25 -8.00 14.88
N ARG A 96 0.09 -7.10 13.93
CA ARG A 96 1.45 -6.62 13.73
C ARG A 96 1.46 -5.25 13.07
N ALA A 97 2.49 -4.47 13.36
CA ALA A 97 2.77 -3.21 12.68
C ALA A 97 4.09 -3.28 11.90
N LEU A 98 4.17 -2.50 10.82
CA LEU A 98 5.36 -2.31 10.01
C LEU A 98 5.49 -0.84 9.65
N ILE A 99 6.68 -0.26 9.81
CA ILE A 99 7.00 1.07 9.30
C ILE A 99 7.68 0.91 7.95
N LEU A 100 7.05 1.42 6.89
CA LEU A 100 7.56 1.37 5.52
C LEU A 100 8.03 2.76 5.10
N PRO A 101 9.31 2.94 4.68
CA PRO A 101 9.78 4.19 4.10
C PRO A 101 9.05 4.49 2.79
N ILE A 102 8.56 5.72 2.64
CA ILE A 102 7.87 6.21 1.43
C ILE A 102 8.85 7.05 0.64
N ARG A 103 9.39 6.47 -0.44
CA ARG A 103 10.37 7.12 -1.31
C ARG A 103 9.89 7.13 -2.74
N HIS A 104 9.58 8.31 -3.23
CA HIS A 104 9.09 8.49 -4.59
C HIS A 104 10.24 8.57 -5.60
N ALA A 105 10.00 7.99 -6.77
CA ALA A 105 10.86 8.07 -7.94
C ALA A 105 10.15 8.81 -9.05
N LEU A 106 10.89 9.52 -9.90
CA LEU A 106 10.42 9.99 -11.20
C LEU A 106 10.70 8.90 -12.23
N ILE A 107 9.67 8.44 -12.90
CA ILE A 107 9.65 7.28 -13.80
C ILE A 107 9.21 7.72 -15.17
N SER A 108 10.01 7.45 -16.23
CA SER A 108 9.69 7.81 -17.61
C SER A 108 10.38 6.91 -18.62
N SER A 109 9.85 6.87 -19.84
CA SER A 109 10.53 6.31 -21.00
C SER A 109 11.41 7.34 -21.73
N GLY A 110 11.32 8.64 -21.38
CA GLY A 110 12.13 9.74 -21.89
C GLY A 110 13.23 10.18 -20.94
N HIS A 111 13.94 11.23 -21.31
CA HIS A 111 14.95 11.90 -20.49
C HIS A 111 14.34 13.12 -19.78
N THR A 112 14.96 13.57 -18.69
CA THR A 112 14.45 14.67 -17.85
C THR A 112 14.13 15.93 -18.64
N HIS A 113 14.98 16.30 -19.62
CA HIS A 113 14.81 17.50 -20.46
C HIS A 113 13.64 17.40 -21.46
N GLU A 114 13.10 16.21 -21.70
CA GLU A 114 11.97 15.98 -22.60
C GLU A 114 10.62 16.03 -21.85
N ILE A 115 10.63 16.01 -20.51
CA ILE A 115 9.42 15.89 -19.70
C ILE A 115 8.67 17.22 -19.66
N SER A 116 7.45 17.21 -20.16
CA SER A 116 6.50 18.33 -20.11
C SER A 116 5.24 18.03 -19.27
N GLU A 117 5.01 16.77 -18.91
CA GLU A 117 3.88 16.35 -18.07
C GLU A 117 4.34 15.37 -17.00
N VAL A 118 3.87 15.59 -15.75
CA VAL A 118 4.12 14.70 -14.62
C VAL A 118 2.79 14.24 -14.04
N LEU A 119 2.59 12.92 -14.03
CA LEU A 119 1.36 12.27 -13.58
C LEU A 119 1.58 11.58 -12.24
N SER A 120 0.65 11.72 -11.31
CA SER A 120 0.56 10.88 -10.10
C SER A 120 -0.73 11.12 -9.31
N HIS A 121 -0.91 10.34 -8.25
CA HIS A 121 -1.90 10.63 -7.23
C HIS A 121 -1.60 12.00 -6.60
N PRO A 122 -2.62 12.84 -6.28
CA PRO A 122 -2.42 14.17 -5.73
C PRO A 122 -1.49 14.23 -4.52
N GLN A 123 -1.58 13.28 -3.63
CA GLN A 123 -0.71 13.16 -2.45
C GLN A 123 0.77 13.04 -2.83
N ALA A 124 1.11 12.19 -3.80
CA ALA A 124 2.49 12.02 -4.25
C ALA A 124 3.01 13.25 -5.01
N LEU A 125 2.15 13.93 -5.79
CA LEU A 125 2.49 15.22 -6.41
C LEU A 125 2.80 16.27 -5.34
N GLY A 126 1.97 16.36 -4.28
CA GLY A 126 2.19 17.27 -3.16
C GLY A 126 3.48 17.00 -2.41
N GLN A 127 3.82 15.73 -2.17
CA GLN A 127 5.05 15.30 -1.46
C GLN A 127 6.35 15.50 -2.25
N CYS A 128 6.25 15.84 -3.54
CA CYS A 128 7.38 16.11 -4.44
C CYS A 128 7.32 17.51 -5.08
N SER A 129 6.46 18.39 -4.58
CA SER A 129 6.14 19.67 -5.23
C SER A 129 7.32 20.63 -5.31
N GLN A 130 8.18 20.68 -4.28
CA GLN A 130 9.39 21.51 -4.29
C GLN A 130 10.41 20.94 -5.28
N TRP A 131 10.65 19.64 -5.25
CA TRP A 131 11.56 18.99 -6.18
C TRP A 131 11.14 19.21 -7.65
N LEU A 132 9.81 19.12 -7.92
CA LEU A 132 9.28 19.37 -9.26
C LEU A 132 9.50 20.83 -9.71
N ARG A 133 9.26 21.81 -8.84
CA ARG A 133 9.52 23.24 -9.17
C ARG A 133 10.98 23.51 -9.51
N GLU A 134 11.91 22.84 -8.82
CA GLU A 134 13.36 23.04 -9.01
C GLU A 134 13.90 22.33 -10.25
N ASN A 135 13.40 21.13 -10.56
CA ASN A 135 13.96 20.27 -11.61
C ASN A 135 13.13 20.21 -12.90
N LEU A 136 11.82 20.45 -12.81
CA LEU A 136 10.86 20.43 -13.93
C LEU A 136 9.88 21.62 -13.86
N PRO A 137 10.38 22.88 -13.82
CA PRO A 137 9.53 24.06 -13.54
C PRO A 137 8.43 24.30 -14.58
N ASN A 138 8.60 23.79 -15.80
CA ASN A 138 7.65 23.97 -16.90
C ASN A 138 6.73 22.76 -17.12
N ALA A 139 6.89 21.68 -16.34
CA ALA A 139 6.06 20.50 -16.50
C ALA A 139 4.68 20.68 -15.87
N ILE A 140 3.64 20.30 -16.60
CA ILE A 140 2.26 20.31 -16.11
C ILE A 140 2.05 19.09 -15.21
N GLN A 141 1.50 19.31 -14.01
CA GLN A 141 1.16 18.24 -13.08
C GLN A 141 -0.27 17.77 -13.32
N LEU A 142 -0.45 16.49 -13.63
CA LEU A 142 -1.73 15.88 -13.96
C LEU A 142 -2.10 14.82 -12.89
N PRO A 143 -3.21 15.01 -12.16
CA PRO A 143 -3.64 14.04 -11.16
C PRO A 143 -4.17 12.76 -11.80
N THR A 144 -3.89 11.63 -11.15
CA THR A 144 -4.41 10.29 -11.45
C THR A 144 -4.99 9.66 -10.19
N ASN A 145 -5.79 8.60 -10.34
CA ASN A 145 -6.39 7.92 -9.19
C ASN A 145 -5.38 7.14 -8.34
N SER A 146 -4.21 6.81 -8.90
CA SER A 146 -3.13 6.14 -8.16
C SER A 146 -1.78 6.34 -8.83
N THR A 147 -0.69 6.19 -8.05
CA THR A 147 0.68 6.20 -8.56
C THR A 147 0.93 5.06 -9.57
N SER A 148 0.30 3.91 -9.36
CA SER A 148 0.38 2.76 -10.27
C SER A 148 -0.29 3.03 -11.63
N GLU A 149 -1.43 3.72 -11.64
CA GLU A 149 -2.08 4.17 -12.87
C GLU A 149 -1.19 5.14 -13.64
N ALA A 150 -0.59 6.10 -12.94
CA ALA A 150 0.32 7.07 -13.56
C ALA A 150 1.47 6.37 -14.32
N VAL A 151 2.10 5.36 -13.72
CA VAL A 151 3.19 4.62 -14.39
C VAL A 151 2.70 3.90 -15.64
N ARG A 152 1.50 3.31 -15.61
CA ARG A 152 0.93 2.70 -16.83
C ARG A 152 0.68 3.73 -17.94
N MET A 153 0.22 4.93 -17.58
CA MET A 153 -0.10 6.00 -18.54
C MET A 153 1.14 6.62 -19.20
N VAL A 154 2.31 6.57 -18.57
CA VAL A 154 3.55 7.13 -19.12
C VAL A 154 4.37 6.13 -19.91
N LYS A 155 4.03 4.87 -19.88
CA LYS A 155 4.75 3.82 -20.61
C LYS A 155 4.78 4.12 -22.11
N GLY A 156 5.99 4.15 -22.68
CA GLY A 156 6.21 4.45 -24.09
C GLY A 156 6.17 5.94 -24.47
N SER A 157 5.81 6.84 -23.53
CA SER A 157 5.83 8.29 -23.74
C SER A 157 7.19 8.87 -23.35
N ARG A 158 7.78 9.70 -24.22
CA ARG A 158 9.05 10.38 -23.94
C ARG A 158 8.86 11.72 -23.21
N PHE A 159 7.69 12.33 -23.31
CA PHE A 159 7.40 13.65 -22.72
C PHE A 159 6.59 13.57 -21.42
N ARG A 160 6.21 12.36 -20.97
CA ARG A 160 5.49 12.11 -19.73
C ARG A 160 6.37 11.40 -18.72
N ALA A 161 6.25 11.81 -17.46
CA ALA A 161 6.81 11.10 -16.32
C ALA A 161 5.73 10.80 -15.27
N ALA A 162 5.95 9.77 -14.49
CA ALA A 162 5.10 9.43 -13.34
C ALA A 162 5.90 9.53 -12.04
N ILE A 163 5.22 9.89 -10.95
CA ILE A 163 5.77 9.75 -9.60
C ILE A 163 5.17 8.50 -8.96
N ALA A 164 6.04 7.57 -8.53
CA ALA A 164 5.64 6.33 -7.88
C ALA A 164 6.78 5.73 -7.06
N SER A 165 6.58 4.56 -6.46
CA SER A 165 7.66 3.80 -5.84
C SER A 165 8.65 3.32 -6.91
N LYS A 166 9.94 3.24 -6.54
CA LYS A 166 11.00 2.78 -7.45
C LYS A 166 10.77 1.34 -7.94
N GLU A 167 10.22 0.50 -7.10
CA GLU A 167 9.93 -0.91 -7.40
C GLU A 167 8.96 -1.04 -8.57
N LEU A 168 8.01 -0.12 -8.66
CA LEU A 168 7.01 -0.12 -9.72
C LEU A 168 7.61 0.13 -11.11
N SER A 169 8.73 0.86 -11.19
CA SER A 169 9.45 1.07 -12.45
C SER A 169 9.92 -0.27 -13.05
N SER A 170 10.49 -1.12 -12.22
CA SER A 170 10.97 -2.45 -12.62
C SER A 170 9.81 -3.38 -13.02
N ILE A 171 8.73 -3.38 -12.25
CA ILE A 171 7.52 -4.19 -12.52
C ILE A 171 6.89 -3.81 -13.87
N GLN A 172 6.84 -2.53 -14.20
CA GLN A 172 6.23 -2.01 -15.42
C GLN A 172 7.19 -1.92 -16.62
N GLY A 173 8.50 -2.17 -16.39
CA GLY A 173 9.53 -2.05 -17.43
C GLY A 173 9.71 -0.62 -17.94
N VAL A 174 9.63 0.37 -17.05
CA VAL A 174 9.85 1.79 -17.34
C VAL A 174 11.03 2.29 -16.49
N ASN A 175 11.82 3.21 -17.00
CA ASN A 175 13.04 3.65 -16.34
C ASN A 175 12.78 4.58 -15.15
N THR A 176 13.53 4.42 -14.07
CA THR A 176 13.66 5.45 -13.03
C THR A 176 14.68 6.49 -13.49
N ILE A 177 14.25 7.76 -13.61
CA ILE A 177 15.11 8.86 -14.07
C ILE A 177 15.60 9.77 -12.94
N ALA A 178 14.91 9.77 -11.78
CA ALA A 178 15.39 10.41 -10.55
C ALA A 178 14.87 9.67 -9.31
N PHE A 179 15.68 9.61 -8.23
CA PHE A 179 15.31 8.94 -6.97
C PHE A 179 16.31 9.28 -5.84
N PRO A 180 15.88 9.51 -4.58
CA PRO A 180 14.50 9.86 -4.21
C PRO A 180 14.17 11.30 -4.57
N ILE A 181 12.88 11.61 -4.77
CA ILE A 181 12.42 12.95 -5.12
C ILE A 181 11.45 13.57 -4.10
N ASN A 182 11.32 12.97 -2.92
CA ASN A 182 10.51 13.48 -1.83
C ASN A 182 11.06 14.81 -1.30
N ASP A 183 10.18 15.79 -1.06
CA ASP A 183 10.54 17.08 -0.44
C ASP A 183 10.93 16.90 1.03
N VAL A 184 10.27 15.97 1.76
CA VAL A 184 10.55 15.67 3.16
C VAL A 184 11.35 14.37 3.27
N PRO A 185 12.62 14.44 3.71
CA PRO A 185 13.41 13.25 4.01
C PRO A 185 12.79 12.44 5.16
N GLY A 186 12.86 11.11 5.07
CA GLY A 186 12.40 10.23 6.15
C GLY A 186 10.89 10.02 6.19
N ASN A 187 10.14 10.43 5.15
CA ASN A 187 8.71 10.09 5.04
C ASN A 187 8.51 8.59 5.17
N CYS A 188 7.63 8.19 6.07
CA CYS A 188 7.28 6.79 6.32
C CYS A 188 5.80 6.64 6.65
N THR A 189 5.26 5.46 6.37
CA THR A 189 3.89 5.08 6.74
C THR A 189 3.94 3.86 7.63
N ARG A 190 3.19 3.90 8.72
CA ARG A 190 2.93 2.75 9.56
C ARG A 190 1.73 2.01 8.99
N PHE A 191 1.97 0.76 8.57
CA PHE A 191 0.93 -0.19 8.18
C PHE A 191 0.70 -1.19 9.30
N VAL A 192 -0.54 -1.67 9.42
CA VAL A 192 -0.91 -2.71 10.36
C VAL A 192 -1.55 -3.89 9.64
N LEU A 193 -1.19 -5.09 10.10
CA LEU A 193 -1.89 -6.32 9.76
C LEU A 193 -3.03 -6.51 10.75
N LEU A 194 -4.23 -6.58 10.24
CA LEU A 194 -5.46 -6.83 10.98
C LEU A 194 -5.86 -8.29 10.87
N SER A 195 -6.48 -8.79 11.94
CA SER A 195 -7.05 -10.14 12.03
C SER A 195 -8.38 -10.09 12.76
N ASN A 196 -9.31 -10.99 12.43
CA ASN A 196 -10.54 -11.24 13.19
C ASN A 196 -10.35 -12.31 14.27
N LYS A 197 -9.12 -12.75 14.52
CA LYS A 197 -8.76 -13.66 15.61
C LYS A 197 -8.01 -12.88 16.65
N GLU A 198 -8.43 -13.00 17.89
CA GLU A 198 -7.72 -12.40 19.02
C GLU A 198 -6.27 -12.85 19.03
N VAL A 199 -5.37 -11.90 19.26
CA VAL A 199 -3.94 -12.19 19.39
C VAL A 199 -3.69 -12.61 20.83
N PRO A 200 -3.15 -13.83 21.08
CA PRO A 200 -2.81 -14.23 22.44
C PRO A 200 -1.79 -13.27 23.03
N ASN A 201 -2.07 -12.75 24.22
CA ASN A 201 -1.10 -11.95 24.97
C ASN A 201 -0.04 -12.89 25.55
N ASP A 202 1.10 -12.97 24.89
CA ASP A 202 2.26 -13.78 25.36
C ASP A 202 3.25 -12.97 26.21
N GLY A 203 2.89 -11.72 26.53
CA GLY A 203 3.74 -10.82 27.32
C GLY A 203 4.90 -10.19 26.51
N SER A 204 4.97 -10.42 25.21
CA SER A 204 5.98 -9.84 24.32
C SER A 204 5.52 -8.54 23.63
N GLU A 205 4.38 -7.98 24.03
CA GLU A 205 3.78 -6.81 23.41
C GLU A 205 4.41 -5.53 23.93
N ASP A 206 5.05 -4.80 23.02
CA ASP A 206 5.72 -3.53 23.31
C ASP A 206 4.80 -2.31 23.10
N ILE A 207 3.61 -2.48 22.49
CA ILE A 207 2.74 -1.36 22.08
C ILE A 207 1.27 -1.68 22.34
N ALA A 208 0.59 -0.78 23.07
CA ALA A 208 -0.86 -0.75 23.20
C ALA A 208 -1.45 0.48 22.49
N SER A 209 -2.62 0.31 21.86
CA SER A 209 -3.37 1.39 21.25
C SER A 209 -4.73 1.55 21.91
N PHE A 210 -5.10 2.81 22.20
CA PHE A 210 -6.38 3.15 22.81
C PHE A 210 -7.15 4.11 21.89
N ALA A 211 -8.44 3.86 21.69
CA ALA A 211 -9.35 4.78 21.04
C ALA A 211 -10.46 5.16 22.03
N PHE A 212 -10.79 6.46 22.12
CA PHE A 212 -11.86 6.95 22.97
C PHE A 212 -12.57 8.14 22.27
N SER A 213 -13.84 8.31 22.58
CA SER A 213 -14.60 9.53 22.20
C SER A 213 -14.68 10.46 23.41
N LEU A 214 -14.60 11.77 23.16
CA LEU A 214 -14.87 12.83 24.12
C LEU A 214 -16.32 13.30 23.99
#